data_f4303d7de8cf1bca3a3a4b710b2e1dbb
#
_entry.id   f4303d7de8cf1bca3a3a4b710b2e1dbb
#
_cell.length_a   1.000
_cell.length_b   1.000
_cell.length_c   1.000
_cell.angle_alpha   90.00
_cell.angle_beta   90.00
_cell.angle_gamma   90.00
#
_symmetry.space_group_name_H-M   'P 1'
#
loop_
_entity.id
_entity.type
_entity.pdbx_description
1 polymer ?
#
loop_
_entity_poly.entity_id
_entity_poly.type
_entity_poly.pdbx_seq_one_letter_code
_entity_poly.pdbx_strand_id
1 'polypeptide(L)'
;MKEKGMTTINLKKFNRNKVYQYIYQQKETSKLQIVRDLQMGLSTVSQNLNELEQDGLICRNGYFESTGGRKAQIIRIVEDFRISLGLGILKDMFHIVAVNLYGEVMATETIELPYVNSDTYYTSLAENVETFILNRQYEPEKIEGISIATQGIISPDGTAVIYGDIMGNTQMKLSDFSSRLPYSCHLEHDSKSAADLELWNHPQFD
;
A
#
# COMPACT_ATOMS: atom_id res chain seq x y z
N MET A 1 -8.99 38.11 6.17
CA MET A 1 -8.75 37.10 5.11
C MET A 1 -10.07 36.43 4.80
N LYS A 2 -10.62 36.59 3.58
CA LYS A 2 -11.86 35.92 3.17
C LYS A 2 -11.53 34.44 2.94
N GLU A 3 -12.17 33.54 3.69
CA GLU A 3 -12.15 32.10 3.41
C GLU A 3 -12.60 31.88 1.96
N LYS A 4 -11.71 31.27 1.15
CA LYS A 4 -12.07 30.82 -0.20
C LYS A 4 -13.10 29.70 -0.04
N GLY A 5 -14.37 29.98 -0.33
CA GLY A 5 -15.45 29.01 -0.32
C GLY A 5 -15.05 27.78 -1.17
N MET A 6 -15.25 26.60 -0.59
CA MET A 6 -15.00 25.31 -1.24
C MET A 6 -15.85 25.24 -2.52
N THR A 7 -15.25 25.01 -3.68
CA THR A 7 -16.00 24.84 -4.92
C THR A 7 -16.83 23.55 -4.86
N THR A 8 -17.94 23.48 -5.60
CA THR A 8 -18.81 22.29 -5.66
C THR A 8 -18.01 21.01 -6.00
N ILE A 9 -17.00 21.13 -6.87
CA ILE A 9 -16.11 20.02 -7.25
C ILE A 9 -15.25 19.57 -6.06
N ASN A 10 -14.69 20.52 -5.32
CA ASN A 10 -13.86 20.21 -4.15
C ASN A 10 -14.71 19.58 -3.02
N LEU A 11 -15.93 20.04 -2.84
CA LEU A 11 -16.87 19.47 -1.87
C LEU A 11 -17.25 18.03 -2.24
N LYS A 12 -17.49 17.76 -3.53
CA LYS A 12 -17.79 16.41 -4.02
C LYS A 12 -16.61 15.46 -3.76
N LYS A 13 -15.39 15.87 -4.12
CA LYS A 13 -14.16 15.09 -3.88
C LYS A 13 -13.93 14.85 -2.38
N PHE A 14 -14.14 15.88 -1.56
CA PHE A 14 -14.02 15.76 -0.11
C PHE A 14 -15.02 14.74 0.46
N ASN A 15 -16.28 14.82 0.07
CA ASN A 15 -17.31 13.90 0.54
C ASN A 15 -17.03 12.46 0.13
N ARG A 16 -16.56 12.25 -1.11
CA ARG A 16 -16.16 10.94 -1.62
C ARG A 16 -15.02 10.34 -0.80
N ASN A 17 -13.97 11.12 -0.55
CA ASN A 17 -12.84 10.68 0.26
C ASN A 17 -13.28 10.36 1.70
N LYS A 18 -14.14 11.19 2.29
CA LYS A 18 -14.69 10.96 3.65
C LYS A 18 -15.45 9.63 3.74
N VAL A 19 -16.27 9.32 2.72
CA VAL A 19 -16.99 8.03 2.65
C VAL A 19 -16.02 6.87 2.51
N TYR A 20 -15.01 6.98 1.63
CA TYR A 20 -14.01 5.93 1.44
C TYR A 20 -13.19 5.67 2.71
N GLN A 21 -12.69 6.73 3.35
CA GLN A 21 -11.94 6.63 4.61
C GLN A 21 -12.77 5.98 5.72
N TYR A 22 -14.05 6.34 5.81
CA TYR A 22 -14.94 5.71 6.78
C TYR A 22 -15.09 4.19 6.53
N ILE A 23 -15.29 3.77 5.26
CA ILE A 23 -15.37 2.36 4.90
C ILE A 23 -14.06 1.63 5.23
N TYR A 24 -12.91 2.25 4.93
CA TYR A 24 -11.59 1.74 5.25
C TYR A 24 -11.44 1.47 6.76
N GLN A 25 -11.80 2.44 7.60
CA GLN A 25 -11.68 2.35 9.06
C GLN A 25 -12.61 1.30 9.67
N GLN A 26 -13.83 1.18 9.13
CA GLN A 26 -14.82 0.23 9.65
C GLN A 26 -14.61 -1.20 9.14
N LYS A 27 -13.77 -1.40 8.11
CA LYS A 27 -13.59 -2.65 7.36
C LYS A 27 -14.88 -3.12 6.69
N GLU A 28 -15.98 -3.20 7.45
CA GLU A 28 -17.32 -3.56 7.01
C GLU A 28 -18.34 -2.52 7.49
N THR A 29 -19.20 -2.07 6.59
CA THR A 29 -20.26 -1.12 6.94
C THR A 29 -21.48 -1.28 6.04
N SER A 30 -22.52 -0.50 6.31
CA SER A 30 -23.71 -0.40 5.48
C SER A 30 -24.01 1.05 5.10
N LYS A 31 -24.77 1.23 4.01
CA LYS A 31 -25.17 2.56 3.56
C LYS A 31 -25.86 3.38 4.66
N LEU A 32 -26.74 2.77 5.45
CA LEU A 32 -27.44 3.47 6.52
C LEU A 32 -26.50 3.86 7.67
N GLN A 33 -25.51 3.03 7.95
CA GLN A 33 -24.50 3.34 8.96
C GLN A 33 -23.64 4.53 8.52
N ILE A 34 -23.18 4.56 7.25
CA ILE A 34 -22.46 5.71 6.69
C ILE A 34 -23.27 6.99 6.77
N VAL A 35 -24.58 6.94 6.40
CA VAL A 35 -25.49 8.10 6.49
C VAL A 35 -25.56 8.64 7.92
N ARG A 36 -25.74 7.74 8.89
CA ARG A 36 -25.88 8.09 10.30
C ARG A 36 -24.59 8.69 10.87
N ASP A 37 -23.48 7.98 10.68
CA ASP A 37 -22.23 8.28 11.38
C ASP A 37 -21.49 9.46 10.75
N LEU A 38 -21.60 9.65 9.43
CA LEU A 38 -21.06 10.81 8.73
C LEU A 38 -22.02 12.00 8.66
N GLN A 39 -23.29 11.82 9.11
CA GLN A 39 -24.35 12.84 9.04
C GLN A 39 -24.54 13.39 7.61
N MET A 40 -24.47 12.52 6.61
CA MET A 40 -24.59 12.85 5.19
C MET A 40 -25.97 12.45 4.66
N GLY A 41 -26.50 13.22 3.70
CA GLY A 41 -27.76 12.87 3.04
C GLY A 41 -27.70 11.53 2.31
N LEU A 42 -28.78 10.75 2.35
CA LEU A 42 -28.87 9.42 1.75
C LEU A 42 -28.55 9.43 0.24
N SER A 43 -28.98 10.46 -0.49
CA SER A 43 -28.68 10.65 -1.91
C SER A 43 -27.18 10.85 -2.15
N THR A 44 -26.54 11.69 -1.33
CA THR A 44 -25.10 11.96 -1.40
C THR A 44 -24.29 10.71 -1.14
N VAL A 45 -24.61 9.96 -0.08
CA VAL A 45 -23.93 8.70 0.23
C VAL A 45 -24.14 7.70 -0.90
N SER A 46 -25.36 7.55 -1.43
CA SER A 46 -25.66 6.63 -2.53
C SER A 46 -24.87 6.97 -3.78
N GLN A 47 -24.73 8.24 -4.13
CA GLN A 47 -23.96 8.70 -5.27
C GLN A 47 -22.47 8.37 -5.08
N ASN A 48 -21.90 8.72 -3.92
CA ASN A 48 -20.48 8.44 -3.63
C ASN A 48 -20.19 6.93 -3.65
N LEU A 49 -21.04 6.09 -3.08
CA LEU A 49 -20.90 4.64 -3.12
C LEU A 49 -20.93 4.08 -4.54
N ASN A 50 -21.82 4.59 -5.40
CA ASN A 50 -21.88 4.14 -6.78
C ASN A 50 -20.61 4.54 -7.56
N GLU A 51 -20.11 5.75 -7.36
CA GLU A 51 -18.86 6.22 -7.98
C GLU A 51 -17.64 5.40 -7.50
N LEU A 52 -17.54 5.13 -6.18
CA LEU A 52 -16.46 4.32 -5.61
C LEU A 52 -16.50 2.86 -6.12
N GLU A 53 -17.70 2.30 -6.28
CA GLU A 53 -17.89 0.95 -6.80
C GLU A 53 -17.57 0.85 -8.31
N GLN A 54 -17.99 1.86 -9.11
CA GLN A 54 -17.65 1.94 -10.53
C GLN A 54 -16.14 2.06 -10.77
N ASP A 55 -15.43 2.76 -9.87
CA ASP A 55 -13.97 2.88 -9.91
C ASP A 55 -13.25 1.66 -9.32
N GLY A 56 -13.98 0.63 -8.88
CA GLY A 56 -13.43 -0.60 -8.31
C GLY A 56 -12.83 -0.47 -6.91
N LEU A 57 -13.03 0.67 -6.23
CA LEU A 57 -12.44 0.94 -4.91
C LEU A 57 -13.18 0.26 -3.76
N ILE A 58 -14.45 -0.03 -3.94
CA ILE A 58 -15.29 -0.74 -2.98
C ILE A 58 -16.08 -1.85 -3.67
N CYS A 59 -16.50 -2.82 -2.88
CA CYS A 59 -17.43 -3.86 -3.31
C CYS A 59 -18.59 -4.00 -2.33
N ARG A 60 -19.70 -4.56 -2.84
CA ARG A 60 -20.88 -4.92 -2.04
C ARG A 60 -20.99 -6.43 -2.03
N ASN A 61 -20.62 -7.05 -0.93
CA ASN A 61 -20.62 -8.51 -0.81
C ASN A 61 -21.23 -8.96 0.51
N GLY A 62 -22.30 -9.75 0.43
CA GLY A 62 -22.99 -10.28 1.59
C GLY A 62 -23.98 -9.31 2.25
N TYR A 63 -24.57 -9.75 3.34
CA TYR A 63 -25.55 -9.01 4.13
C TYR A 63 -25.27 -9.23 5.61
N PHE A 64 -25.47 -8.17 6.40
CA PHE A 64 -25.48 -8.31 7.86
C PHE A 64 -26.63 -9.20 8.33
N GLU A 65 -26.45 -9.87 9.46
CA GLU A 65 -27.55 -10.60 10.11
C GLU A 65 -28.70 -9.66 10.42
N SER A 66 -29.93 -10.15 10.19
CA SER A 66 -31.13 -9.34 10.40
C SER A 66 -31.68 -9.52 11.80
N THR A 67 -31.90 -8.42 12.48
CA THR A 67 -32.59 -8.38 13.79
C THR A 67 -34.10 -8.11 13.65
N GLY A 68 -34.68 -8.31 12.45
CA GLY A 68 -36.10 -8.09 12.17
C GLY A 68 -36.36 -6.96 11.19
N GLY A 69 -35.95 -7.11 9.94
CA GLY A 69 -36.13 -6.14 8.86
C GLY A 69 -35.38 -6.53 7.58
N ARG A 70 -35.35 -5.63 6.57
CA ARG A 70 -34.57 -5.87 5.36
C ARG A 70 -33.07 -5.91 5.72
N LYS A 71 -32.40 -7.01 5.37
CA LYS A 71 -30.96 -7.19 5.58
C LYS A 71 -30.17 -6.05 4.93
N ALA A 72 -29.28 -5.42 5.69
CA ALA A 72 -28.39 -4.39 5.17
C ALA A 72 -27.24 -5.04 4.40
N GLN A 73 -26.95 -4.54 3.20
CA GLN A 73 -25.83 -5.02 2.38
C GLN A 73 -24.51 -4.55 2.97
N ILE A 74 -23.52 -5.47 3.04
CA ILE A 74 -22.18 -5.18 3.51
C ILE A 74 -21.41 -4.47 2.38
N ILE A 75 -20.72 -3.39 2.76
CA ILE A 75 -19.86 -2.58 1.92
C ILE A 75 -18.46 -2.68 2.50
N ARG A 76 -17.47 -3.00 1.65
CA ARG A 76 -16.04 -3.10 1.98
C ARG A 76 -15.21 -2.39 0.94
N ILE A 77 -13.97 -2.04 1.25
CA ILE A 77 -12.99 -1.67 0.22
C ILE A 77 -12.57 -2.94 -0.55
N VAL A 78 -12.07 -2.75 -1.77
CA VAL A 78 -11.35 -3.78 -2.52
C VAL A 78 -9.90 -3.74 -2.03
N GLU A 79 -9.53 -4.68 -1.17
CA GLU A 79 -8.29 -4.66 -0.40
C GLU A 79 -7.05 -4.76 -1.30
N ASP A 80 -7.16 -5.49 -2.40
CA ASP A 80 -6.12 -5.70 -3.42
C ASP A 80 -6.24 -4.75 -4.61
N PHE A 81 -6.97 -3.65 -4.46
CA PHE A 81 -7.05 -2.59 -5.48
C PHE A 81 -5.68 -1.98 -5.78
N ARG A 82 -4.82 -1.89 -4.76
CA ARG A 82 -3.39 -1.61 -4.86
C ARG A 82 -2.61 -2.57 -4.00
N ILE A 83 -1.43 -2.94 -4.47
CA ILE A 83 -0.49 -3.85 -3.82
C ILE A 83 0.84 -3.14 -3.70
N SER A 84 1.44 -3.16 -2.52
CA SER A 84 2.80 -2.69 -2.31
C SER A 84 3.73 -3.88 -2.12
N LEU A 85 4.94 -3.78 -2.68
CA LEU A 85 5.98 -4.78 -2.49
C LEU A 85 7.06 -4.25 -1.53
N GLY A 86 7.56 -5.12 -0.67
CA GLY A 86 8.73 -4.88 0.16
C GLY A 86 9.84 -5.86 -0.23
N LEU A 87 11.06 -5.35 -0.42
CA LEU A 87 12.27 -6.14 -0.60
C LEU A 87 13.17 -5.94 0.61
N GLY A 88 13.44 -7.01 1.36
CA GLY A 88 14.42 -7.02 2.45
C GLY A 88 15.74 -7.58 1.95
N ILE A 89 16.75 -6.73 1.74
CA ILE A 89 18.07 -7.16 1.23
C ILE A 89 18.97 -7.56 2.40
N LEU A 90 19.38 -8.82 2.41
CA LEU A 90 20.31 -9.39 3.38
C LEU A 90 21.59 -9.85 2.71
N LYS A 91 22.56 -10.29 3.49
CA LYS A 91 23.89 -10.68 2.97
C LYS A 91 23.84 -11.84 2.00
N ASP A 92 23.05 -12.88 2.30
CA ASP A 92 23.07 -14.14 1.55
C ASP A 92 21.76 -14.42 0.80
N MET A 93 20.75 -13.57 1.02
CA MET A 93 19.41 -13.74 0.46
C MET A 93 18.66 -12.41 0.40
N PHE A 94 17.53 -12.40 -0.26
CA PHE A 94 16.55 -11.33 -0.09
C PHE A 94 15.14 -11.88 0.09
N HIS A 95 14.30 -11.10 0.75
CA HIS A 95 12.89 -11.41 0.95
C HIS A 95 12.04 -10.52 0.05
N ILE A 96 10.97 -11.10 -0.49
CA ILE A 96 9.88 -10.35 -1.14
C ILE A 96 8.64 -10.51 -0.28
N VAL A 97 7.94 -9.43 -0.01
CA VAL A 97 6.63 -9.41 0.62
C VAL A 97 5.67 -8.58 -0.22
N ALA A 98 4.45 -9.08 -0.41
CA ALA A 98 3.34 -8.32 -0.99
C ALA A 98 2.32 -8.03 0.10
N VAL A 99 1.86 -6.78 0.17
CA VAL A 99 0.85 -6.33 1.13
C VAL A 99 -0.31 -5.65 0.41
N ASN A 100 -1.52 -5.81 0.97
CA ASN A 100 -2.72 -5.14 0.50
C ASN A 100 -2.84 -3.71 1.09
N LEU A 101 -3.95 -3.02 0.79
CA LEU A 101 -4.24 -1.67 1.31
C LEU A 101 -4.34 -1.58 2.84
N TYR A 102 -4.57 -2.69 3.54
CA TYR A 102 -4.56 -2.73 5.01
C TYR A 102 -3.18 -3.02 5.60
N GLY A 103 -2.15 -3.23 4.78
CA GLY A 103 -0.83 -3.69 5.21
C GLY A 103 -0.81 -5.16 5.58
N GLU A 104 -1.85 -5.92 5.25
CA GLU A 104 -1.91 -7.35 5.50
C GLU A 104 -1.08 -8.10 4.45
N VAL A 105 -0.27 -9.06 4.92
CA VAL A 105 0.62 -9.84 4.06
C VAL A 105 -0.19 -10.78 3.19
N MET A 106 -0.10 -10.60 1.88
CA MET A 106 -0.74 -11.45 0.87
C MET A 106 0.14 -12.62 0.44
N ALA A 107 1.44 -12.38 0.32
CA ALA A 107 2.43 -13.39 -0.05
C ALA A 107 3.83 -13.00 0.40
N THR A 108 4.66 -14.01 0.64
CA THR A 108 6.09 -13.84 0.91
C THR A 108 6.89 -14.85 0.11
N GLU A 109 8.13 -14.49 -0.20
CA GLU A 109 9.11 -15.41 -0.79
C GLU A 109 10.51 -15.04 -0.31
N THR A 110 11.36 -16.04 -0.12
CA THR A 110 12.78 -15.87 0.22
C THR A 110 13.61 -16.47 -0.88
N ILE A 111 14.55 -15.70 -1.42
CA ILE A 111 15.40 -16.08 -2.53
C ILE A 111 16.86 -16.05 -2.07
N GLU A 112 17.53 -17.19 -2.17
CA GLU A 112 18.96 -17.30 -1.94
C GLU A 112 19.70 -16.63 -3.09
N LEU A 113 20.23 -15.44 -2.85
CA LEU A 113 21.00 -14.64 -3.78
C LEU A 113 21.99 -13.80 -2.96
N PRO A 114 23.24 -14.27 -2.78
CA PRO A 114 24.25 -13.53 -2.05
C PRO A 114 24.48 -12.15 -2.63
N TYR A 115 24.45 -11.14 -1.75
CA TYR A 115 24.61 -9.77 -2.18
C TYR A 115 26.01 -9.52 -2.72
N VAL A 116 26.06 -8.98 -3.92
CA VAL A 116 27.26 -8.43 -4.54
C VAL A 116 26.86 -7.14 -5.24
N ASN A 117 27.58 -6.05 -4.98
CA ASN A 117 27.31 -4.79 -5.68
C ASN A 117 27.73 -4.89 -7.16
N SER A 118 26.90 -5.52 -7.95
CA SER A 118 27.14 -5.78 -9.37
C SER A 118 25.88 -5.70 -10.21
N ASP A 119 26.04 -5.38 -11.48
CA ASP A 119 24.96 -5.32 -12.46
C ASP A 119 24.20 -6.66 -12.56
N THR A 120 24.93 -7.78 -12.52
CA THR A 120 24.36 -9.13 -12.55
C THR A 120 23.44 -9.39 -11.35
N TYR A 121 23.84 -8.96 -10.13
CA TYR A 121 23.02 -9.12 -8.94
C TYR A 121 21.69 -8.40 -9.09
N TYR A 122 21.72 -7.13 -9.47
CA TYR A 122 20.48 -6.32 -9.60
C TYR A 122 19.59 -6.81 -10.74
N THR A 123 20.17 -7.34 -11.80
CA THR A 123 19.40 -7.98 -12.89
C THR A 123 18.69 -9.24 -12.39
N SER A 124 19.42 -10.14 -11.72
CA SER A 124 18.82 -11.36 -11.16
C SER A 124 17.76 -11.06 -10.09
N LEU A 125 17.99 -10.05 -9.26
CA LEU A 125 16.99 -9.60 -8.29
C LEU A 125 15.71 -9.15 -9.00
N ALA A 126 15.82 -8.32 -10.02
CA ALA A 126 14.66 -7.82 -10.77
C ALA A 126 13.89 -8.95 -11.46
N GLU A 127 14.59 -9.92 -12.07
CA GLU A 127 13.98 -11.11 -12.67
C GLU A 127 13.20 -11.95 -11.65
N ASN A 128 13.71 -12.10 -10.44
CA ASN A 128 13.00 -12.79 -9.37
C ASN A 128 11.77 -12.01 -8.89
N VAL A 129 11.83 -10.68 -8.79
CA VAL A 129 10.67 -9.83 -8.44
C VAL A 129 9.58 -9.96 -9.50
N GLU A 130 9.93 -9.89 -10.79
CA GLU A 130 8.96 -10.07 -11.88
C GLU A 130 8.36 -11.48 -11.88
N THR A 131 9.18 -12.51 -11.61
CA THR A 131 8.73 -13.89 -11.47
C THR A 131 7.75 -14.05 -10.30
N PHE A 132 8.03 -13.41 -9.16
CA PHE A 132 7.13 -13.40 -8.01
C PHE A 132 5.77 -12.79 -8.36
N ILE A 133 5.76 -11.63 -9.04
CA ILE A 133 4.54 -10.92 -9.47
C ILE A 133 3.72 -11.83 -10.41
N LEU A 134 4.39 -12.43 -11.41
CA LEU A 134 3.78 -13.31 -12.41
C LEU A 134 3.17 -14.57 -11.76
N ASN A 135 3.93 -15.24 -10.89
CA ASN A 135 3.48 -16.48 -10.24
C ASN A 135 2.29 -16.25 -9.30
N ARG A 136 2.15 -15.04 -8.73
CA ARG A 136 1.02 -14.64 -7.90
C ARG A 136 -0.14 -14.08 -8.71
N GLN A 137 0.02 -13.94 -10.04
CA GLN A 137 -0.97 -13.36 -10.95
C GLN A 137 -1.38 -11.94 -10.55
N TYR A 138 -0.44 -11.17 -9.98
CA TYR A 138 -0.69 -9.77 -9.69
C TYR A 138 -0.65 -8.96 -10.99
N GLU A 139 -1.67 -8.14 -11.18
CA GLU A 139 -1.74 -7.22 -12.30
C GLU A 139 -0.71 -6.09 -12.10
N PRO A 140 0.23 -5.87 -13.05
CA PRO A 140 1.28 -4.85 -12.88
C PRO A 140 0.74 -3.46 -12.55
N GLU A 141 -0.42 -3.11 -13.09
CA GLU A 141 -1.08 -1.82 -12.86
C GLU A 141 -1.58 -1.64 -11.41
N LYS A 142 -1.73 -2.73 -10.67
CA LYS A 142 -2.08 -2.70 -9.25
C LYS A 142 -0.87 -2.52 -8.34
N ILE A 143 0.35 -2.72 -8.84
CA ILE A 143 1.56 -2.52 -8.04
C ILE A 143 1.79 -1.02 -7.83
N GLU A 144 1.62 -0.54 -6.61
CA GLU A 144 1.79 0.88 -6.26
C GLU A 144 3.26 1.29 -6.23
N GLY A 145 4.12 0.38 -5.74
CA GLY A 145 5.56 0.60 -5.65
C GLY A 145 6.27 -0.48 -4.86
N ILE A 146 7.60 -0.32 -4.77
CA ILE A 146 8.51 -1.24 -4.12
C ILE A 146 9.35 -0.49 -3.09
N SER A 147 9.25 -0.87 -1.82
CA SER A 147 10.14 -0.41 -0.76
C SER A 147 11.31 -1.39 -0.63
N ILE A 148 12.53 -0.88 -0.63
CA ILE A 148 13.76 -1.66 -0.52
C ILE A 148 14.37 -1.35 0.84
N ALA A 149 14.31 -2.32 1.75
CA ALA A 149 14.87 -2.24 3.08
C ALA A 149 16.25 -2.93 3.11
N THR A 150 17.26 -2.24 3.64
CA THR A 150 18.61 -2.77 3.76
C THR A 150 19.31 -2.20 4.99
N GLN A 151 20.35 -2.89 5.43
CA GLN A 151 21.25 -2.38 6.47
C GLN A 151 22.15 -1.29 5.91
N GLY A 152 22.55 -0.34 6.77
CA GLY A 152 23.46 0.72 6.43
C GLY A 152 22.86 2.12 6.55
N ILE A 153 23.68 3.15 6.48
CA ILE A 153 23.25 4.54 6.55
C ILE A 153 22.81 4.98 5.16
N ILE A 154 21.54 5.34 5.04
CA ILE A 154 20.96 5.88 3.81
C ILE A 154 21.25 7.38 3.71
N SER A 155 21.54 7.86 2.51
CA SER A 155 21.71 9.29 2.24
C SER A 155 20.42 10.08 2.58
N PRO A 156 20.53 11.35 2.98
CA PRO A 156 19.35 12.14 3.35
C PRO A 156 18.28 12.28 2.26
N ASP A 157 18.67 12.15 1.01
CA ASP A 157 17.79 12.18 -0.16
C ASP A 157 17.21 10.79 -0.52
N GLY A 158 17.56 9.73 0.24
CA GLY A 158 17.07 8.37 0.01
C GLY A 158 17.63 7.68 -1.22
N THR A 159 18.68 8.21 -1.85
CA THR A 159 19.16 7.72 -3.15
C THR A 159 20.28 6.69 -3.08
N ALA A 160 20.97 6.55 -1.95
CA ALA A 160 22.09 5.64 -1.83
C ALA A 160 22.37 5.22 -0.39
N VAL A 161 23.03 4.06 -0.22
CA VAL A 161 23.70 3.65 1.01
C VAL A 161 25.07 4.32 1.06
N ILE A 162 25.28 5.28 1.99
CA ILE A 162 26.54 6.00 2.12
C ILE A 162 27.56 5.26 3.00
N TYR A 163 27.08 4.36 3.87
CA TYR A 163 27.91 3.48 4.69
C TYR A 163 27.18 2.17 4.98
N GLY A 164 27.81 1.03 4.69
CA GLY A 164 27.20 -0.30 4.82
C GLY A 164 28.24 -1.40 4.92
N ASP A 165 29.09 -1.38 5.96
CA ASP A 165 30.20 -2.31 6.15
C ASP A 165 29.74 -3.74 6.44
N ILE A 166 28.65 -3.92 7.17
CA ILE A 166 28.16 -5.25 7.59
C ILE A 166 27.81 -6.13 6.39
N MET A 167 27.16 -5.55 5.39
CA MET A 167 26.78 -6.23 4.15
C MET A 167 27.78 -5.99 3.01
N GLY A 168 28.66 -5.00 3.14
CA GLY A 168 29.48 -4.53 2.02
C GLY A 168 28.68 -3.78 0.95
N ASN A 169 27.55 -3.18 1.33
CA ASN A 169 26.62 -2.50 0.42
C ASN A 169 26.83 -0.97 0.35
N THR A 170 27.95 -0.47 0.83
CA THR A 170 28.34 0.93 0.59
C THR A 170 28.31 1.23 -0.91
N GLN A 171 27.67 2.36 -1.31
CA GLN A 171 27.41 2.79 -2.68
C GLN A 171 26.32 1.98 -3.43
N MET A 172 25.53 1.13 -2.77
CA MET A 172 24.25 0.65 -3.31
C MET A 172 23.38 1.87 -3.62
N LYS A 173 22.79 1.94 -4.80
CA LYS A 173 21.97 3.09 -5.23
C LYS A 173 20.54 2.68 -5.51
N LEU A 174 19.62 3.56 -5.23
CA LEU A 174 18.22 3.39 -5.62
C LEU A 174 18.08 3.17 -7.14
N SER A 175 18.92 3.84 -7.94
CA SER A 175 18.95 3.69 -9.40
C SER A 175 19.31 2.29 -9.87
N ASP A 176 20.01 1.51 -9.07
CA ASP A 176 20.37 0.12 -9.42
C ASP A 176 19.11 -0.77 -9.49
N PHE A 177 18.09 -0.45 -8.72
CA PHE A 177 16.78 -1.09 -8.73
C PHE A 177 15.82 -0.43 -9.73
N SER A 178 15.64 0.88 -9.64
CA SER A 178 14.63 1.61 -10.41
C SER A 178 14.90 1.64 -11.92
N SER A 179 16.14 1.37 -12.34
CA SER A 179 16.46 1.22 -13.77
C SER A 179 16.04 -0.15 -14.36
N ARG A 180 15.70 -1.12 -13.50
CA ARG A 180 15.36 -2.51 -13.88
C ARG A 180 13.93 -2.90 -13.54
N LEU A 181 13.35 -2.24 -12.56
CA LEU A 181 11.97 -2.48 -12.12
C LEU A 181 11.08 -1.35 -12.63
N PRO A 182 9.97 -1.63 -13.34
CA PRO A 182 9.10 -0.60 -13.92
C PRO A 182 8.17 0.05 -12.89
N TYR A 183 8.50 -0.06 -11.61
CA TYR A 183 7.69 0.43 -10.49
C TYR A 183 8.41 1.57 -9.76
N SER A 184 7.65 2.41 -9.06
CA SER A 184 8.24 3.39 -8.14
C SER A 184 9.01 2.67 -7.05
N CYS A 185 10.29 3.00 -6.87
CA CYS A 185 11.14 2.38 -5.85
C CYS A 185 11.53 3.38 -4.77
N HIS A 186 11.63 2.90 -3.54
CA HIS A 186 12.07 3.66 -2.38
C HIS A 186 13.11 2.85 -1.61
N LEU A 187 14.23 3.50 -1.22
CA LEU A 187 15.30 2.88 -0.45
C LEU A 187 15.24 3.35 1.00
N GLU A 188 15.25 2.41 1.94
CA GLU A 188 15.09 2.71 3.34
C GLU A 188 15.96 1.81 4.25
N HIS A 189 16.28 2.30 5.44
CA HIS A 189 16.94 1.49 6.47
C HIS A 189 15.96 0.47 7.06
N ASP A 190 16.38 -0.78 7.23
CA ASP A 190 15.54 -1.86 7.75
C ASP A 190 14.90 -1.56 9.11
N SER A 191 15.66 -0.97 10.04
CA SER A 191 15.14 -0.58 11.36
C SER A 191 14.13 0.55 11.28
N LYS A 192 14.26 1.47 10.29
CA LYS A 192 13.27 2.52 10.09
C LYS A 192 11.97 1.93 9.54
N SER A 193 12.05 1.03 8.56
CA SER A 193 10.88 0.30 8.04
C SER A 193 10.15 -0.44 9.16
N ALA A 194 10.89 -1.07 10.09
CA ALA A 194 10.29 -1.72 11.26
C ALA A 194 9.60 -0.73 12.20
N ALA A 195 10.21 0.43 12.46
CA ALA A 195 9.61 1.47 13.31
C ALA A 195 8.36 2.08 12.67
N ASP A 196 8.38 2.34 11.36
CA ASP A 196 7.23 2.86 10.62
C ASP A 196 6.05 1.86 10.64
N LEU A 197 6.33 0.55 10.60
CA LEU A 197 5.31 -0.49 10.74
C LEU A 197 4.66 -0.47 12.14
N GLU A 198 5.44 -0.28 13.19
CA GLU A 198 4.91 -0.14 14.56
C GLU A 198 4.02 1.10 14.71
N LEU A 199 4.44 2.24 14.15
CA LEU A 199 3.62 3.46 14.13
C LEU A 199 2.33 3.28 13.33
N TRP A 200 2.40 2.58 12.19
CA TRP A 200 1.20 2.25 11.40
C TRP A 200 0.19 1.41 12.18
N ASN A 201 0.67 0.40 12.90
CA ASN A 201 -0.18 -0.50 13.68
C ASN A 201 -0.67 0.16 15.00
N HIS A 202 0.05 1.15 15.50
CA HIS A 202 -0.18 1.80 16.78
C HIS A 202 -0.16 3.32 16.67
N PRO A 203 -1.11 3.94 15.94
CA PRO A 203 -1.13 5.38 15.66
C PRO A 203 -1.26 6.27 16.91
N GLN A 204 -1.51 5.69 18.09
CA GLN A 204 -1.49 6.42 19.37
C GLN A 204 -0.09 6.79 19.85
N PHE A 205 0.98 6.33 19.22
CA PHE A 205 2.36 6.68 19.55
C PHE A 205 2.94 7.80 18.66
N ASP A 206 2.13 8.35 17.76
CA ASP A 206 2.51 9.44 16.85
C ASP A 206 2.38 10.84 17.52
#